data_7c35d6a5323216eeba77ef8137c17912
#
_entry.id   7c35d6a5323216eeba77ef8137c17912
#
_cell.length_a   1.000
_cell.length_b   1.000
_cell.length_c   1.000
_cell.angle_alpha   90.00
_cell.angle_beta   90.00
_cell.angle_gamma   90.00
#
_symmetry.space_group_name_H-M   'P 1'
#
loop_
_entity.id
_entity.type
_entity.pdbx_description
1 polymer ?
#
loop_
_entity_poly.entity_id
_entity_poly.type
_entity_poly.pdbx_seq_one_letter_code
_entity_poly.pdbx_strand_id
1 'polypeptide(L)'
;MKHLLPTLFLAAGMTLGTTATAQCKMTCGKQPTSGCCADKPANGCCKSIADGMKLFLHADAQYRIPAIIQCKSGKIIAFTDHRYENKDIGGGRHIDIVMKESTDGGKTWTATEQMVARGGNHIASSFDCAHGDAAVVCDRETGEILLMCASGGVGYWESTRENPQMMGRYTSSDEGKTWKAEEVTQHVYGLVDGMKSAFFTSGRICQSSRIKVGSHYRVYTALTTHEGNRVLYSDDLGKTWHLLGANAAETAPKGDEAKLEELPNGDVLISSRTQNGRFFNIYKYTDKKKATGAWGTVAFSSAANNGVKNGDSACNGEILVVKAKDTQGKAVDLMLQSVPTGPGRSNVAIFYKALRTKADYASPETIAKDWEGAYQVSTTTSAYSTMVQAQDGKILFLYEEDAFRHPETEPDDYYNIVFKKLCVKKITAGKYQL
;
A
#
# COMPACT_ATOMS: atom_id res chain seq x y z
N MET A 1 25.90 9.23 -62.12
CA MET A 1 27.28 9.74 -62.06
C MET A 1 27.71 9.52 -60.61
N LYS A 2 28.42 8.41 -60.34
CA LYS A 2 29.87 8.28 -60.20
C LYS A 2 30.41 9.32 -59.20
N HIS A 3 30.89 8.97 -58.00
CA HIS A 3 32.19 8.40 -57.63
C HIS A 3 32.12 8.04 -56.12
N LEU A 4 32.33 6.82 -55.66
CA LEU A 4 33.60 6.15 -55.38
C LEU A 4 34.37 6.64 -54.14
N LEU A 5 34.45 5.71 -53.18
CA LEU A 5 35.35 5.56 -52.02
C LEU A 5 36.84 5.81 -52.32
N PRO A 6 37.71 5.95 -51.31
CA PRO A 6 38.33 4.72 -50.83
C PRO A 6 38.58 4.60 -49.31
N THR A 7 38.63 3.36 -48.95
CA THR A 7 39.15 2.67 -47.77
C THR A 7 40.60 3.01 -47.44
N LEU A 8 40.95 3.09 -46.13
CA LEU A 8 42.31 2.76 -45.70
C LEU A 8 42.27 2.03 -44.34
N PHE A 9 42.81 0.84 -44.35
CA PHE A 9 43.20 0.03 -43.19
C PHE A 9 44.47 0.59 -42.53
N LEU A 10 44.57 0.56 -41.20
CA LEU A 10 45.80 0.13 -40.54
C LEU A 10 45.55 -0.50 -39.18
N ALA A 11 46.35 -1.47 -38.90
CA ALA A 11 46.22 -2.50 -37.86
C ALA A 11 46.97 -2.20 -36.56
N ALA A 12 46.53 -2.91 -35.53
CA ALA A 12 47.30 -3.52 -34.48
C ALA A 12 47.93 -2.67 -33.35
N GLY A 13 47.58 -3.04 -32.13
CA GLY A 13 48.30 -2.70 -30.90
C GLY A 13 47.65 -3.37 -29.71
N MET A 14 47.89 -4.67 -29.48
CA MET A 14 47.63 -5.33 -28.21
C MET A 14 48.57 -4.78 -27.13
N THR A 15 48.00 -4.31 -26.02
CA THR A 15 48.72 -4.27 -24.76
C THR A 15 47.83 -4.86 -23.65
N LEU A 16 48.27 -5.97 -23.12
CA LEU A 16 47.80 -6.55 -21.86
C LEU A 16 48.14 -5.57 -20.73
N GLY A 17 47.12 -5.23 -19.94
CA GLY A 17 47.25 -4.41 -18.73
C GLY A 17 46.51 -5.06 -17.58
N THR A 18 47.24 -5.74 -16.79
CA THR A 18 47.07 -6.33 -15.45
C THR A 18 45.97 -5.79 -14.58
N THR A 19 45.17 -6.71 -14.05
CA THR A 19 44.24 -6.58 -12.91
C THR A 19 44.98 -6.12 -11.66
N ALA A 20 44.63 -4.96 -11.13
CA ALA A 20 45.03 -4.53 -9.82
C ALA A 20 43.93 -4.85 -8.79
N THR A 21 44.06 -5.97 -8.10
CA THR A 21 43.34 -6.23 -6.86
C THR A 21 43.94 -5.39 -5.74
N ALA A 22 43.22 -4.39 -5.29
CA ALA A 22 43.59 -3.66 -4.08
C ALA A 22 43.24 -4.49 -2.85
N GLN A 23 44.23 -5.21 -2.32
CA GLN A 23 44.19 -5.78 -0.99
C GLN A 23 44.45 -4.70 0.05
N CYS A 24 43.44 -4.38 0.84
CA CYS A 24 43.59 -3.57 2.03
C CYS A 24 44.23 -4.43 3.14
N LYS A 25 45.54 -4.28 3.38
CA LYS A 25 46.21 -4.85 4.54
C LYS A 25 45.90 -3.98 5.75
N MET A 26 45.03 -4.44 6.65
CA MET A 26 44.99 -3.95 8.03
C MET A 26 46.01 -4.72 8.86
N THR A 27 47.06 -4.07 9.26
CA THR A 27 47.95 -4.52 10.34
C THR A 27 47.25 -4.22 11.68
N CYS A 28 46.77 -5.26 12.34
CA CYS A 28 46.32 -5.16 13.73
C CYS A 28 47.33 -5.98 14.59
N GLY A 29 48.24 -5.30 15.25
CA GLY A 29 49.04 -5.85 16.34
C GLY A 29 48.47 -5.37 17.66
N LYS A 30 47.84 -6.29 18.41
CA LYS A 30 47.87 -6.45 19.86
C LYS A 30 46.84 -7.48 20.30
N GLN A 31 47.26 -8.48 21.04
CA GLN A 31 46.44 -9.51 21.66
C GLN A 31 45.41 -8.92 22.66
N PRO A 32 44.18 -9.44 22.73
CA PRO A 32 43.26 -9.05 23.80
C PRO A 32 43.49 -9.88 25.05
N THR A 33 43.68 -9.21 26.15
CA THR A 33 43.54 -9.75 27.51
C THR A 33 42.06 -9.99 27.82
N SER A 34 41.81 -11.12 28.43
CA SER A 34 40.53 -11.62 28.90
C SER A 34 39.72 -10.60 29.72
N GLY A 35 38.43 -10.50 29.43
CA GLY A 35 37.40 -9.94 30.32
C GLY A 35 36.65 -8.78 29.74
N CYS A 36 35.56 -9.06 29.06
CA CYS A 36 34.40 -8.20 28.90
C CYS A 36 33.32 -8.89 28.07
N CYS A 37 32.52 -9.76 28.69
CA CYS A 37 31.25 -10.20 28.20
C CYS A 37 30.24 -10.22 29.33
N ALA A 38 29.85 -9.07 29.81
CA ALA A 38 28.68 -8.91 30.66
C ALA A 38 28.18 -7.46 30.51
N ASP A 39 27.55 -7.18 29.39
CA ASP A 39 26.53 -6.12 29.30
C ASP A 39 25.63 -6.49 28.13
N LYS A 40 24.50 -7.13 28.43
CA LYS A 40 23.35 -7.17 27.51
C LYS A 40 22.92 -5.74 27.30
N PRO A 41 22.89 -5.19 26.09
CA PRO A 41 22.27 -3.91 25.86
C PRO A 41 20.75 -4.13 26.01
N ALA A 42 20.23 -3.69 27.14
CA ALA A 42 18.81 -3.42 27.31
C ALA A 42 18.49 -2.20 26.44
N ASN A 43 18.30 -2.41 25.17
CA ASN A 43 17.61 -1.54 24.23
C ASN A 43 17.74 -2.20 22.86
N GLY A 44 16.66 -2.88 22.44
CA GLY A 44 16.54 -3.41 21.08
C GLY A 44 16.78 -2.30 20.06
N CYS A 45 18.01 -2.21 19.57
CA CYS A 45 18.39 -1.23 18.55
C CYS A 45 17.48 -1.45 17.34
N CYS A 46 16.70 -0.45 16.98
CA CYS A 46 15.91 -0.41 15.75
C CYS A 46 16.86 -0.38 14.54
N LYS A 47 17.43 -1.53 14.17
CA LYS A 47 18.03 -1.66 12.84
C LYS A 47 16.88 -1.64 11.83
N SER A 48 16.49 -0.45 11.39
CA SER A 48 15.71 -0.27 10.17
C SER A 48 16.61 -0.64 8.99
N ILE A 49 16.03 -1.19 7.92
CA ILE A 49 16.69 -1.18 6.62
C ILE A 49 16.69 0.31 6.22
N ALA A 50 17.82 1.00 6.46
CA ALA A 50 17.86 2.46 6.47
C ALA A 50 17.62 3.05 5.08
N ASP A 51 18.03 2.34 4.02
CA ASP A 51 18.12 2.88 2.67
C ASP A 51 17.01 2.40 1.72
N GLY A 52 16.04 1.60 2.23
CA GLY A 52 15.00 1.00 1.38
C GLY A 52 15.55 -0.05 0.40
N MET A 53 14.76 -1.04 0.12
CA MET A 53 15.09 -2.07 -0.86
C MET A 53 14.17 -1.93 -2.06
N LYS A 54 14.71 -1.65 -3.23
CA LYS A 54 13.97 -1.62 -4.50
C LYS A 54 13.61 -3.06 -4.87
N LEU A 55 12.32 -3.41 -4.80
CA LEU A 55 11.83 -4.76 -5.10
C LEU A 55 11.51 -4.94 -6.57
N PHE A 56 10.86 -3.95 -7.16
CA PHE A 56 10.51 -3.94 -8.57
C PHE A 56 11.09 -2.66 -9.16
N LEU A 57 11.88 -2.81 -10.22
CA LEU A 57 12.65 -1.71 -10.79
C LEU A 57 11.99 -1.18 -12.05
N HIS A 58 11.79 0.12 -12.16
CA HIS A 58 11.30 0.75 -13.38
C HIS A 58 12.20 0.50 -14.60
N ALA A 59 13.47 0.13 -14.39
CA ALA A 59 14.39 -0.26 -15.46
C ALA A 59 14.06 -1.64 -16.05
N ASP A 60 13.36 -2.51 -15.31
CA ASP A 60 13.00 -3.85 -15.75
C ASP A 60 11.63 -3.88 -16.43
N ALA A 61 10.66 -3.12 -15.85
CA ALA A 61 9.30 -3.02 -16.37
C ALA A 61 8.55 -1.82 -15.74
N GLN A 62 7.33 -1.58 -16.20
CA GLN A 62 6.48 -0.49 -15.71
C GLN A 62 5.65 -0.97 -14.51
N TYR A 63 6.08 -0.61 -13.31
CA TYR A 63 5.44 -1.02 -12.07
C TYR A 63 4.68 0.13 -11.41
N ARG A 64 3.47 -0.18 -10.90
CA ARG A 64 2.60 0.75 -10.19
C ARG A 64 1.86 0.05 -9.04
N ILE A 65 1.27 0.83 -8.16
CA ILE A 65 0.24 0.43 -7.20
C ILE A 65 0.71 -0.67 -6.24
N PRO A 66 1.44 -0.32 -5.19
CA PRO A 66 1.96 -1.27 -4.21
C PRO A 66 0.90 -1.79 -3.25
N ALA A 67 0.97 -3.08 -2.91
CA ALA A 67 0.26 -3.68 -1.78
C ALA A 67 1.17 -4.64 -1.01
N ILE A 68 0.97 -4.79 0.30
CA ILE A 68 1.84 -5.64 1.15
C ILE A 68 1.04 -6.32 2.24
N ILE A 69 1.37 -7.58 2.51
CA ILE A 69 0.85 -8.35 3.64
C ILE A 69 1.98 -9.08 4.37
N GLN A 70 1.72 -9.46 5.63
CA GLN A 70 2.47 -10.51 6.30
C GLN A 70 1.54 -11.69 6.58
N CYS A 71 1.95 -12.87 6.15
CA CYS A 71 1.24 -14.12 6.39
C CYS A 71 1.42 -14.59 7.85
N LYS A 72 0.58 -15.54 8.26
CA LYS A 72 0.62 -16.14 9.60
C LYS A 72 1.97 -16.81 9.90
N SER A 73 2.63 -17.40 8.90
CA SER A 73 3.98 -17.98 9.02
C SER A 73 5.08 -16.94 9.28
N GLY A 74 4.80 -15.64 9.06
CA GLY A 74 5.78 -14.57 9.06
C GLY A 74 6.30 -14.20 7.66
N LYS A 75 5.93 -14.97 6.62
CA LYS A 75 6.23 -14.63 5.22
C LYS A 75 5.66 -13.26 4.89
N ILE A 76 6.42 -12.41 4.22
CA ILE A 76 5.98 -11.12 3.70
C ILE A 76 5.79 -11.25 2.20
N ILE A 77 4.68 -10.76 1.67
CA ILE A 77 4.39 -10.71 0.24
C ILE A 77 4.13 -9.27 -0.17
N ALA A 78 4.87 -8.81 -1.17
CA ALA A 78 4.70 -7.51 -1.82
C ALA A 78 4.08 -7.73 -3.20
N PHE A 79 3.02 -6.98 -3.51
CA PHE A 79 2.30 -7.01 -4.77
C PHE A 79 2.44 -5.69 -5.50
N THR A 80 2.32 -5.73 -6.83
CA THR A 80 2.29 -4.54 -7.69
C THR A 80 1.61 -4.86 -9.02
N ASP A 81 1.10 -3.83 -9.70
CA ASP A 81 0.73 -3.92 -11.10
C ASP A 81 2.01 -3.97 -11.95
N HIS A 82 2.09 -4.90 -12.89
CA HIS A 82 3.01 -4.87 -14.01
C HIS A 82 2.24 -4.39 -15.24
N ARG A 83 2.51 -3.18 -15.69
CA ARG A 83 1.82 -2.50 -16.78
C ARG A 83 2.65 -2.56 -18.05
N TYR A 84 2.12 -3.15 -19.11
CA TYR A 84 2.84 -3.31 -20.39
C TYR A 84 2.75 -2.05 -21.24
N GLU A 85 1.67 -1.30 -21.08
CA GLU A 85 1.55 0.08 -21.56
C GLU A 85 1.32 0.96 -20.33
N ASN A 86 2.13 1.94 -20.08
CA ASN A 86 2.13 2.74 -18.84
C ASN A 86 0.85 3.56 -18.61
N LYS A 87 -0.27 2.88 -18.46
CA LYS A 87 -1.61 3.48 -18.26
C LYS A 87 -2.46 2.60 -17.33
N ASP A 88 -3.52 3.19 -16.81
CA ASP A 88 -4.54 2.46 -16.05
C ASP A 88 -5.33 1.49 -16.94
N ILE A 89 -6.13 0.61 -16.31
CA ILE A 89 -7.06 -0.27 -17.00
C ILE A 89 -7.95 0.54 -17.96
N GLY A 90 -8.11 0.06 -19.18
CA GLY A 90 -8.94 0.65 -20.21
C GLY A 90 -8.40 0.42 -21.61
N GLY A 91 -9.27 0.45 -22.62
CA GLY A 91 -8.88 0.32 -24.02
C GLY A 91 -8.19 -0.99 -24.41
N GLY A 92 -8.44 -2.09 -23.69
CA GLY A 92 -7.86 -3.40 -23.98
C GLY A 92 -6.38 -3.54 -23.62
N ARG A 93 -5.86 -2.71 -22.71
CA ARG A 93 -4.45 -2.72 -22.26
C ARG A 93 -4.14 -3.97 -21.42
N HIS A 94 -2.86 -4.34 -21.43
CA HIS A 94 -2.36 -5.47 -20.66
C HIS A 94 -1.79 -5.00 -19.32
N ILE A 95 -2.37 -5.47 -18.22
CA ILE A 95 -1.87 -5.28 -16.85
C ILE A 95 -1.99 -6.62 -16.13
N ASP A 96 -0.90 -7.03 -15.48
CA ASP A 96 -0.84 -8.19 -14.59
C ASP A 96 -0.70 -7.74 -13.14
N ILE A 97 -1.20 -8.53 -12.20
CA ILE A 97 -0.79 -8.41 -10.79
C ILE A 97 0.30 -9.45 -10.54
N VAL A 98 1.44 -8.96 -10.07
CA VAL A 98 2.62 -9.77 -9.75
C VAL A 98 3.03 -9.59 -8.30
N MET A 99 3.83 -10.54 -7.78
CA MET A 99 4.30 -10.49 -6.41
C MET A 99 5.77 -10.90 -6.26
N LYS A 100 6.39 -10.46 -5.17
CA LYS A 100 7.65 -10.98 -4.62
C LYS A 100 7.47 -11.32 -3.15
N GLU A 101 8.22 -12.30 -2.65
CA GLU A 101 8.09 -12.76 -1.28
C GLU A 101 9.42 -12.79 -0.52
N SER A 102 9.33 -12.65 0.80
CA SER A 102 10.43 -12.76 1.76
C SER A 102 10.04 -13.67 2.92
N THR A 103 10.93 -14.58 3.28
CA THR A 103 10.76 -15.52 4.42
C THR A 103 11.66 -15.19 5.61
N ASP A 104 12.48 -14.15 5.51
CA ASP A 104 13.48 -13.74 6.51
C ASP A 104 13.21 -12.36 7.13
N GLY A 105 11.93 -11.94 7.07
CA GLY A 105 11.47 -10.68 7.63
C GLY A 105 11.83 -9.46 6.80
N GLY A 106 11.98 -9.60 5.49
CA GLY A 106 12.23 -8.53 4.53
C GLY A 106 13.71 -8.25 4.28
N LYS A 107 14.62 -9.14 4.68
CA LYS A 107 16.07 -8.98 4.44
C LYS A 107 16.45 -9.40 3.02
N THR A 108 15.83 -10.47 2.54
CA THR A 108 15.97 -10.94 1.16
C THR A 108 14.61 -11.23 0.55
N TRP A 109 14.52 -11.17 -0.77
CA TRP A 109 13.29 -11.33 -1.53
C TRP A 109 13.56 -12.23 -2.74
N THR A 110 12.51 -12.88 -3.27
CA THR A 110 12.61 -13.62 -4.53
C THR A 110 13.16 -12.73 -5.64
N ALA A 111 14.09 -13.25 -6.43
CA ALA A 111 14.74 -12.47 -7.49
C ALA A 111 13.75 -12.13 -8.61
N THR A 112 12.95 -13.12 -9.03
CA THR A 112 11.92 -12.97 -10.07
C THR A 112 10.55 -12.73 -9.46
N GLU A 113 9.72 -11.96 -10.14
CA GLU A 113 8.32 -11.82 -9.83
C GLU A 113 7.53 -13.11 -10.10
N GLN A 114 6.46 -13.30 -9.35
CA GLN A 114 5.54 -14.43 -9.48
C GLN A 114 4.16 -13.89 -9.89
N MET A 115 3.50 -14.58 -10.80
CA MET A 115 2.19 -14.20 -11.31
C MET A 115 1.10 -14.49 -10.28
N VAL A 116 0.23 -13.50 -10.05
CA VAL A 116 -1.00 -13.63 -9.24
C VAL A 116 -2.23 -13.62 -10.13
N ALA A 117 -2.37 -12.60 -10.96
CA ALA A 117 -3.47 -12.44 -11.90
C ALA A 117 -2.92 -12.04 -13.27
N ARG A 118 -3.22 -12.83 -14.28
CA ARG A 118 -2.70 -12.64 -15.63
C ARG A 118 -3.76 -12.02 -16.52
N GLY A 119 -3.45 -10.84 -17.08
CA GLY A 119 -4.22 -10.18 -18.13
C GLY A 119 -3.71 -10.50 -19.54
N GLY A 120 -3.97 -9.58 -20.48
CA GLY A 120 -3.32 -9.54 -21.79
C GLY A 120 -4.01 -10.29 -22.92
N ASN A 121 -5.30 -10.66 -22.78
CA ASN A 121 -6.05 -11.20 -23.91
C ASN A 121 -6.55 -10.13 -24.90
N HIS A 122 -6.37 -8.83 -24.54
CA HIS A 122 -6.75 -7.66 -25.37
C HIS A 122 -8.24 -7.57 -25.76
N ILE A 123 -9.11 -8.32 -25.12
CA ILE A 123 -10.56 -8.29 -25.33
C ILE A 123 -11.20 -7.47 -24.22
N ALA A 124 -11.61 -6.24 -24.50
CA ALA A 124 -12.07 -5.29 -23.50
C ALA A 124 -13.25 -5.81 -22.63
N SER A 125 -14.10 -6.64 -23.20
CA SER A 125 -15.22 -7.29 -22.49
C SER A 125 -14.85 -8.57 -21.74
N SER A 126 -13.57 -8.95 -21.73
CA SER A 126 -13.09 -10.14 -21.03
C SER A 126 -12.54 -9.79 -19.66
N PHE A 127 -12.85 -10.62 -18.66
CA PHE A 127 -12.29 -10.54 -17.33
C PHE A 127 -10.75 -10.55 -17.34
N ASP A 128 -10.14 -11.40 -18.17
CA ASP A 128 -8.70 -11.56 -18.30
C ASP A 128 -8.03 -10.54 -19.25
N CYS A 129 -8.70 -9.40 -19.53
CA CYS A 129 -8.07 -8.34 -20.31
C CYS A 129 -6.97 -7.65 -19.52
N ALA A 130 -7.26 -7.26 -18.28
CA ALA A 130 -6.29 -6.68 -17.35
C ALA A 130 -6.71 -6.95 -15.91
N HIS A 131 -5.73 -6.89 -15.00
CA HIS A 131 -5.94 -6.93 -13.55
C HIS A 131 -5.00 -5.94 -12.88
N GLY A 132 -5.54 -5.07 -12.02
CA GLY A 132 -4.74 -4.04 -11.33
C GLY A 132 -5.38 -3.57 -10.03
N ASP A 133 -4.70 -2.67 -9.34
CA ASP A 133 -5.18 -2.08 -8.08
C ASP A 133 -5.44 -3.10 -6.98
N ALA A 134 -4.48 -3.99 -6.72
CA ALA A 134 -4.62 -5.05 -5.73
C ALA A 134 -4.89 -4.52 -4.32
N ALA A 135 -6.03 -4.90 -3.73
CA ALA A 135 -6.36 -4.73 -2.32
C ALA A 135 -6.25 -6.09 -1.61
N VAL A 136 -5.42 -6.20 -0.55
CA VAL A 136 -5.03 -7.50 -0.01
C VAL A 136 -5.14 -7.60 1.51
N VAL A 137 -5.43 -8.81 2.00
CA VAL A 137 -5.33 -9.19 3.42
C VAL A 137 -4.94 -10.66 3.54
N CYS A 138 -4.11 -10.99 4.53
CA CYS A 138 -3.94 -12.36 4.99
C CYS A 138 -4.74 -12.52 6.29
N ASP A 139 -5.72 -13.42 6.29
CA ASP A 139 -6.51 -13.72 7.50
C ASP A 139 -5.59 -14.26 8.60
N ARG A 140 -5.53 -13.53 9.72
CA ARG A 140 -4.65 -13.91 10.83
C ARG A 140 -5.06 -15.21 11.54
N GLU A 141 -6.33 -15.67 11.38
CA GLU A 141 -6.79 -16.93 11.97
C GLU A 141 -6.46 -18.13 11.09
N THR A 142 -6.85 -18.06 9.81
CA THR A 142 -6.74 -19.19 8.88
C THR A 142 -5.43 -19.18 8.10
N GLY A 143 -4.82 -18.00 7.88
CA GLY A 143 -3.68 -17.82 6.98
C GLY A 143 -4.08 -17.73 5.49
N GLU A 144 -5.37 -17.79 5.19
CA GLU A 144 -5.89 -17.61 3.83
C GLU A 144 -5.69 -16.16 3.37
N ILE A 145 -5.29 -15.98 2.11
CA ILE A 145 -5.10 -14.65 1.51
C ILE A 145 -6.32 -14.33 0.65
N LEU A 146 -6.84 -13.12 0.82
CA LEU A 146 -7.83 -12.50 -0.04
C LEU A 146 -7.20 -11.33 -0.78
N LEU A 147 -7.36 -11.29 -2.09
CA LEU A 147 -7.03 -10.16 -2.94
C LEU A 147 -8.27 -9.78 -3.75
N MET A 148 -8.64 -8.50 -3.72
CA MET A 148 -9.66 -7.88 -4.56
C MET A 148 -8.97 -6.93 -5.53
N CYS A 149 -9.43 -6.85 -6.79
CA CYS A 149 -8.79 -5.99 -7.79
C CYS A 149 -9.79 -5.45 -8.81
N ALA A 150 -9.40 -4.40 -9.52
CA ALA A 150 -10.01 -3.99 -10.77
C ALA A 150 -9.61 -4.96 -11.88
N SER A 151 -10.52 -5.23 -12.83
CA SER A 151 -10.30 -6.20 -13.90
C SER A 151 -10.98 -5.78 -15.20
N GLY A 152 -10.71 -6.52 -16.27
CA GLY A 152 -11.30 -6.28 -17.59
C GLY A 152 -10.63 -5.17 -18.37
N GLY A 153 -11.20 -4.76 -19.50
CA GLY A 153 -10.61 -3.77 -20.39
C GLY A 153 -11.36 -2.44 -20.44
N VAL A 154 -12.36 -2.24 -19.56
CA VAL A 154 -13.11 -0.98 -19.45
C VAL A 154 -12.53 -0.15 -18.33
N GLY A 155 -12.10 1.08 -18.64
CA GLY A 155 -11.54 2.00 -17.66
C GLY A 155 -12.58 2.59 -16.71
N TYR A 156 -12.12 3.05 -15.55
CA TYR A 156 -12.99 3.63 -14.51
C TYR A 156 -13.84 4.79 -15.02
N TRP A 157 -13.25 5.69 -15.81
CA TRP A 157 -13.94 6.89 -16.29
C TRP A 157 -14.92 6.60 -17.44
N GLU A 158 -14.66 5.55 -18.23
CA GLU A 158 -15.47 5.12 -19.36
C GLU A 158 -16.57 4.14 -18.96
N SER A 159 -16.49 3.58 -17.75
CA SER A 159 -17.41 2.54 -17.30
C SER A 159 -18.79 3.09 -16.99
N THR A 160 -19.81 2.27 -17.30
CA THR A 160 -21.22 2.51 -16.99
C THR A 160 -21.81 1.26 -16.30
N ARG A 161 -23.06 1.37 -15.87
CA ARG A 161 -23.75 0.22 -15.28
C ARG A 161 -23.91 -0.94 -16.26
N GLU A 162 -24.12 -0.63 -17.55
CA GLU A 162 -24.30 -1.58 -18.64
C GLU A 162 -22.99 -2.14 -19.17
N ASN A 163 -21.90 -1.37 -19.03
CA ASN A 163 -20.55 -1.76 -19.42
C ASN A 163 -19.58 -1.43 -18.28
N PRO A 164 -19.63 -2.19 -17.18
CA PRO A 164 -18.90 -1.86 -15.95
C PRO A 164 -17.41 -2.17 -16.06
N GLN A 165 -16.59 -1.42 -15.33
CA GLN A 165 -15.27 -1.92 -14.96
C GLN A 165 -15.46 -3.19 -14.15
N MET A 166 -14.80 -4.27 -14.57
CA MET A 166 -14.91 -5.56 -13.90
C MET A 166 -14.13 -5.60 -12.60
N MET A 167 -14.48 -6.54 -11.74
CA MET A 167 -13.84 -6.74 -10.44
C MET A 167 -13.49 -8.21 -10.23
N GLY A 168 -12.27 -8.45 -9.79
CA GLY A 168 -11.73 -9.77 -9.48
C GLY A 168 -11.60 -10.02 -7.99
N ARG A 169 -11.84 -11.26 -7.61
CA ARG A 169 -11.53 -11.84 -6.30
C ARG A 169 -10.55 -12.98 -6.50
N TYR A 170 -9.42 -12.92 -5.82
CA TYR A 170 -8.40 -13.95 -5.84
C TYR A 170 -8.17 -14.46 -4.41
N THR A 171 -8.10 -15.78 -4.24
CA THR A 171 -7.83 -16.37 -2.93
C THR A 171 -6.69 -17.38 -3.02
N SER A 172 -5.91 -17.46 -1.94
CA SER A 172 -4.85 -18.46 -1.78
C SER A 172 -4.91 -19.04 -0.37
N SER A 173 -4.88 -20.38 -0.28
CA SER A 173 -4.83 -21.12 0.99
C SER A 173 -3.45 -21.69 1.32
N ASP A 174 -2.45 -21.39 0.49
CA ASP A 174 -1.09 -21.91 0.56
C ASP A 174 -0.03 -20.80 0.57
N GLU A 175 -0.40 -19.64 1.14
CA GLU A 175 0.43 -18.44 1.28
C GLU A 175 0.98 -17.93 -0.06
N GLY A 176 0.12 -17.86 -1.07
CA GLY A 176 0.40 -17.23 -2.36
C GLY A 176 1.05 -18.14 -3.40
N LYS A 177 1.21 -19.45 -3.15
CA LYS A 177 1.77 -20.37 -4.15
C LYS A 177 0.81 -20.65 -5.28
N THR A 178 -0.49 -20.79 -4.95
CA THR A 178 -1.56 -20.96 -5.94
C THR A 178 -2.71 -20.00 -5.67
N TRP A 179 -3.40 -19.59 -6.72
CA TRP A 179 -4.48 -18.61 -6.67
C TRP A 179 -5.73 -19.14 -7.37
N LYS A 180 -6.88 -18.93 -6.73
CA LYS A 180 -8.20 -19.18 -7.32
C LYS A 180 -8.83 -17.83 -7.68
N ALA A 181 -9.15 -17.64 -8.95
CA ALA A 181 -9.80 -16.44 -9.49
C ALA A 181 -11.31 -16.58 -9.53
N GLU A 182 -12.01 -15.47 -9.33
CA GLU A 182 -13.46 -15.35 -9.45
C GLU A 182 -13.82 -13.92 -9.89
N GLU A 183 -14.66 -13.78 -10.91
CA GLU A 183 -15.26 -12.51 -11.28
C GLU A 183 -16.45 -12.19 -10.38
N VAL A 184 -16.45 -11.00 -9.74
CA VAL A 184 -17.45 -10.61 -8.74
C VAL A 184 -18.18 -9.31 -9.10
N THR A 185 -18.05 -8.83 -10.32
CA THR A 185 -18.58 -7.54 -10.79
C THR A 185 -20.04 -7.35 -10.45
N GLN A 186 -20.90 -8.25 -10.91
CA GLN A 186 -22.35 -8.10 -10.74
C GLN A 186 -22.78 -8.20 -9.28
N HIS A 187 -22.08 -9.00 -8.48
CA HIS A 187 -22.33 -9.08 -7.05
C HIS A 187 -22.06 -7.73 -6.37
N VAL A 188 -20.88 -7.11 -6.64
CA VAL A 188 -20.50 -5.85 -6.02
C VAL A 188 -21.38 -4.70 -6.50
N TYR A 189 -21.63 -4.61 -7.80
CA TYR A 189 -22.53 -3.59 -8.35
C TYR A 189 -23.97 -3.72 -7.84
N GLY A 190 -24.41 -4.93 -7.47
CA GLY A 190 -25.71 -5.19 -6.85
C GLY A 190 -25.86 -4.64 -5.43
N LEU A 191 -24.75 -4.31 -4.75
CA LEU A 191 -24.77 -3.80 -3.37
C LEU A 191 -25.09 -2.30 -3.28
N VAL A 192 -24.90 -1.55 -4.36
CA VAL A 192 -25.04 -0.08 -4.37
C VAL A 192 -25.97 0.34 -5.51
N ASP A 193 -27.14 0.85 -5.15
CA ASP A 193 -28.12 1.31 -6.13
C ASP A 193 -27.57 2.52 -6.92
N GLY A 194 -27.80 2.51 -8.23
CA GLY A 194 -27.44 3.61 -9.12
C GLY A 194 -25.94 3.81 -9.34
N MET A 195 -25.06 2.96 -8.78
CA MET A 195 -23.63 3.05 -8.98
C MET A 195 -23.26 2.85 -10.46
N LYS A 196 -22.59 3.83 -11.06
CA LYS A 196 -22.21 3.80 -12.49
C LYS A 196 -20.87 3.11 -12.69
N SER A 197 -19.90 3.43 -11.86
CA SER A 197 -18.55 2.91 -11.90
C SER A 197 -18.01 2.71 -10.49
N ALA A 198 -17.22 1.66 -10.30
CA ALA A 198 -16.49 1.46 -9.05
C ALA A 198 -15.26 0.56 -9.25
N PHE A 199 -14.31 0.68 -8.33
CA PHE A 199 -13.24 -0.29 -8.13
C PHE A 199 -12.84 -0.38 -6.66
N PHE A 200 -12.23 -1.51 -6.26
CA PHE A 200 -11.64 -1.67 -4.93
C PHE A 200 -10.39 -0.81 -4.81
N THR A 201 -10.29 -0.03 -3.74
CA THR A 201 -9.08 0.78 -3.54
C THR A 201 -7.91 -0.10 -3.13
N SER A 202 -6.80 0.05 -3.84
CA SER A 202 -5.57 -0.75 -3.71
C SER A 202 -4.92 -0.70 -2.33
N GLY A 203 -4.03 -1.63 -2.04
CA GLY A 203 -3.21 -1.73 -0.84
C GLY A 203 -3.82 -2.67 0.21
N ARG A 204 -3.97 -2.26 1.46
CA ARG A 204 -4.43 -3.12 2.54
C ARG A 204 -5.96 -3.16 2.66
N ILE A 205 -6.53 -4.36 2.73
CA ILE A 205 -7.87 -4.60 3.28
C ILE A 205 -7.74 -4.63 4.81
N CYS A 206 -8.55 -3.84 5.51
CA CYS A 206 -8.52 -3.78 6.97
C CYS A 206 -9.22 -5.01 7.57
N GLN A 207 -8.54 -5.75 8.45
CA GLN A 207 -9.16 -6.81 9.23
C GLN A 207 -9.38 -6.35 10.67
N SER A 208 -10.63 -6.44 11.15
CA SER A 208 -10.99 -6.10 12.54
C SER A 208 -10.17 -6.92 13.54
N SER A 209 -9.73 -6.28 14.60
CA SER A 209 -9.10 -6.96 15.75
C SER A 209 -10.12 -7.39 16.82
N ARG A 210 -11.37 -6.92 16.70
CA ARG A 210 -12.39 -7.00 17.75
C ARG A 210 -13.65 -7.75 17.34
N ILE A 211 -14.03 -7.67 16.07
CA ILE A 211 -15.30 -8.21 15.57
C ILE A 211 -15.01 -9.52 14.85
N LYS A 212 -15.39 -10.63 15.48
CA LYS A 212 -15.31 -11.98 14.93
C LYS A 212 -16.72 -12.53 14.75
N VAL A 213 -17.03 -13.01 13.55
CA VAL A 213 -18.29 -13.65 13.20
C VAL A 213 -17.97 -15.02 12.60
N GLY A 214 -18.50 -16.07 13.20
CA GLY A 214 -18.11 -17.43 12.81
C GLY A 214 -16.61 -17.68 12.99
N SER A 215 -15.94 -18.13 11.95
CA SER A 215 -14.50 -18.44 11.94
C SER A 215 -13.59 -17.27 11.62
N HIS A 216 -14.13 -16.17 11.05
CA HIS A 216 -13.33 -15.06 10.56
C HIS A 216 -13.52 -13.77 11.36
N TYR A 217 -12.46 -12.96 11.44
CA TYR A 217 -12.61 -11.56 11.81
C TYR A 217 -13.13 -10.78 10.60
N ARG A 218 -14.07 -9.85 10.88
CA ARG A 218 -14.63 -8.97 9.84
C ARG A 218 -13.53 -8.24 9.09
N VAL A 219 -13.65 -8.19 7.78
CA VAL A 219 -12.78 -7.39 6.92
C VAL A 219 -13.55 -6.21 6.32
N TYR A 220 -12.83 -5.11 6.06
CA TYR A 220 -13.38 -3.89 5.49
C TYR A 220 -12.55 -3.46 4.29
N THR A 221 -13.23 -3.03 3.23
CA THR A 221 -12.60 -2.44 2.05
C THR A 221 -13.40 -1.25 1.55
N ALA A 222 -12.75 -0.33 0.85
CA ALA A 222 -13.42 0.80 0.25
C ALA A 222 -13.60 0.57 -1.26
N LEU A 223 -14.73 1.04 -1.78
CA LEU A 223 -14.94 1.26 -3.20
C LEU A 223 -14.79 2.75 -3.49
N THR A 224 -13.99 3.08 -4.49
CA THR A 224 -14.03 4.38 -5.15
C THR A 224 -15.14 4.32 -6.20
N THR A 225 -16.05 5.30 -6.17
CA THR A 225 -17.13 5.45 -7.14
C THR A 225 -17.17 6.88 -7.66
N HIS A 226 -17.83 7.14 -8.79
CA HIS A 226 -17.98 8.49 -9.32
C HIS A 226 -18.72 9.43 -8.35
N GLU A 227 -19.52 8.86 -7.44
CA GLU A 227 -20.30 9.59 -6.44
C GLU A 227 -19.59 9.73 -5.09
N GLY A 228 -18.31 9.30 -4.99
CA GLY A 228 -17.52 9.23 -3.77
C GLY A 228 -17.37 7.81 -3.23
N ASN A 229 -16.90 7.68 -2.00
CA ASN A 229 -16.58 6.38 -1.44
C ASN A 229 -17.81 5.62 -0.94
N ARG A 230 -17.74 4.29 -1.06
CA ARG A 230 -18.57 3.32 -0.35
C ARG A 230 -17.67 2.39 0.46
N VAL A 231 -18.16 1.88 1.56
CA VAL A 231 -17.42 0.92 2.38
C VAL A 231 -18.16 -0.39 2.44
N LEU A 232 -17.45 -1.46 2.11
CA LEU A 232 -17.95 -2.82 2.22
C LEU A 232 -17.32 -3.53 3.41
N TYR A 233 -18.08 -4.45 4.00
CA TYR A 233 -17.56 -5.40 4.98
C TYR A 233 -17.92 -6.83 4.59
N SER A 234 -17.11 -7.77 5.07
CA SER A 234 -17.35 -9.21 4.94
C SER A 234 -17.02 -9.92 6.24
N ASP A 235 -17.86 -10.88 6.62
CA ASP A 235 -17.68 -11.75 7.79
C ASP A 235 -17.19 -13.17 7.41
N ASP A 236 -16.94 -13.41 6.11
CA ASP A 236 -16.55 -14.70 5.54
C ASP A 236 -15.36 -14.62 4.58
N LEU A 237 -14.44 -13.66 4.85
CA LEU A 237 -13.24 -13.39 4.07
C LEU A 237 -13.54 -13.14 2.58
N GLY A 238 -14.48 -12.22 2.32
CA GLY A 238 -14.80 -11.72 0.99
C GLY A 238 -15.57 -12.70 0.10
N LYS A 239 -16.16 -13.78 0.65
CA LYS A 239 -17.09 -14.63 -0.12
C LYS A 239 -18.42 -13.90 -0.34
N THR A 240 -18.88 -13.21 0.68
CA THR A 240 -20.03 -12.29 0.59
C THR A 240 -19.62 -10.91 1.12
N TRP A 241 -20.09 -9.88 0.42
CA TRP A 241 -19.88 -8.50 0.79
C TRP A 241 -21.21 -7.83 1.13
N HIS A 242 -21.15 -6.90 2.07
CA HIS A 242 -22.28 -6.09 2.50
C HIS A 242 -21.86 -4.62 2.57
N LEU A 243 -22.79 -3.71 2.29
CA LEU A 243 -22.57 -2.28 2.44
C LEU A 243 -22.52 -1.91 3.93
N LEU A 244 -21.49 -1.21 4.37
CA LEU A 244 -21.39 -0.69 5.73
C LEU A 244 -22.10 0.67 5.82
N GLY A 245 -23.27 0.67 6.44
CA GLY A 245 -24.16 1.84 6.51
C GLY A 245 -25.19 1.84 5.38
N ALA A 246 -26.00 2.89 5.31
CA ALA A 246 -26.96 3.11 4.24
C ALA A 246 -26.22 3.41 2.91
N ASN A 247 -26.95 3.33 1.81
CA ASN A 247 -26.47 3.75 0.48
C ASN A 247 -26.31 5.27 0.44
N ALA A 248 -25.36 5.80 1.20
CA ALA A 248 -25.27 7.20 1.50
C ALA A 248 -24.00 7.80 0.91
N ALA A 249 -24.18 8.95 0.28
CA ALA A 249 -23.10 9.83 -0.13
C ALA A 249 -22.30 10.41 1.07
N GLU A 250 -22.72 10.10 2.30
CA GLU A 250 -22.13 10.67 3.52
C GLU A 250 -20.81 10.02 3.93
N THR A 251 -20.42 8.87 3.35
CA THR A 251 -19.17 8.21 3.73
C THR A 251 -17.95 9.09 3.43
N ALA A 252 -17.81 9.52 2.17
CA ALA A 252 -16.90 10.58 1.73
C ALA A 252 -17.34 11.03 0.32
N PRO A 253 -18.29 11.96 0.21
CA PRO A 253 -19.04 12.26 -1.04
C PRO A 253 -18.18 12.90 -2.14
N LYS A 254 -17.00 13.39 -1.82
CA LYS A 254 -16.02 13.91 -2.78
C LYS A 254 -14.68 13.22 -2.63
N GLY A 255 -14.69 12.05 -1.99
CA GLY A 255 -13.52 11.26 -1.79
C GLY A 255 -13.18 10.44 -3.03
N ASP A 256 -11.91 10.26 -3.24
CA ASP A 256 -11.30 9.36 -4.21
C ASP A 256 -10.87 8.09 -3.45
N GLU A 257 -9.79 7.42 -3.84
CA GLU A 257 -9.28 6.22 -3.18
C GLU A 257 -9.17 6.36 -1.65
N ALA A 258 -9.64 5.36 -0.92
CA ALA A 258 -9.73 5.44 0.53
C ALA A 258 -9.18 4.19 1.22
N LYS A 259 -8.79 4.37 2.49
CA LYS A 259 -8.34 3.32 3.38
C LYS A 259 -9.18 3.24 4.64
N LEU A 260 -9.30 2.05 5.16
CA LEU A 260 -10.07 1.75 6.37
C LEU A 260 -9.15 1.35 7.52
N GLU A 261 -9.53 1.75 8.74
CA GLU A 261 -8.86 1.32 9.95
C GLU A 261 -9.86 1.15 11.10
N GLU A 262 -9.60 0.17 11.98
CA GLU A 262 -10.39 -0.02 13.18
C GLU A 262 -9.87 0.87 14.31
N LEU A 263 -10.72 1.76 14.82
CA LEU A 263 -10.41 2.61 15.95
C LEU A 263 -10.32 1.81 17.26
N PRO A 264 -9.68 2.34 18.32
CA PRO A 264 -9.52 1.63 19.60
C PRO A 264 -10.81 1.17 20.27
N ASN A 265 -11.95 1.77 19.95
CA ASN A 265 -13.27 1.35 20.42
C ASN A 265 -14.00 0.36 19.48
N GLY A 266 -13.39 0.04 18.31
CA GLY A 266 -13.93 -0.86 17.31
C GLY A 266 -14.85 -0.21 16.28
N ASP A 267 -14.98 1.12 16.28
CA ASP A 267 -15.61 1.86 15.20
C ASP A 267 -14.68 1.88 13.97
N VAL A 268 -15.22 2.16 12.79
CA VAL A 268 -14.45 2.13 11.55
C VAL A 268 -14.16 3.54 11.05
N LEU A 269 -12.88 3.84 10.89
CA LEU A 269 -12.39 5.08 10.29
C LEU A 269 -12.17 4.88 8.80
N ILE A 270 -12.64 5.83 7.98
CA ILE A 270 -12.21 5.99 6.59
C ILE A 270 -11.29 7.19 6.47
N SER A 271 -10.19 7.01 5.71
CA SER A 271 -9.27 8.06 5.27
C SER A 271 -9.28 8.10 3.75
N SER A 272 -9.85 9.15 3.16
CA SER A 272 -10.07 9.25 1.72
C SER A 272 -9.16 10.28 1.08
N ARG A 273 -8.66 9.95 -0.11
CA ARG A 273 -7.84 10.80 -0.97
C ARG A 273 -8.61 12.05 -1.39
N THR A 274 -7.96 13.21 -1.27
CA THR A 274 -8.39 14.47 -1.84
C THR A 274 -7.21 15.42 -1.99
N GLN A 275 -7.37 16.49 -2.75
CA GLN A 275 -6.29 17.47 -2.97
C GLN A 275 -5.99 18.26 -1.69
N ASN A 276 -4.71 18.55 -1.44
CA ASN A 276 -4.20 19.38 -0.34
C ASN A 276 -4.56 18.91 1.08
N GLY A 277 -4.93 17.63 1.23
CA GLY A 277 -5.31 17.05 2.52
C GLY A 277 -5.93 15.67 2.40
N ARG A 278 -6.70 15.30 3.43
CA ARG A 278 -7.46 14.03 3.48
C ARG A 278 -8.86 14.29 4.02
N PHE A 279 -9.83 13.52 3.56
CA PHE A 279 -11.13 13.43 4.22
C PHE A 279 -11.12 12.28 5.22
N PHE A 280 -11.68 12.54 6.40
CA PHE A 280 -11.91 11.52 7.42
C PHE A 280 -13.39 11.43 7.76
N ASN A 281 -13.88 10.21 8.00
CA ASN A 281 -15.19 9.94 8.56
C ASN A 281 -15.14 8.71 9.46
N ILE A 282 -16.09 8.56 10.37
CA ILE A 282 -16.17 7.45 11.32
C ILE A 282 -17.55 6.82 11.24
N TYR A 283 -17.56 5.49 11.03
CA TYR A 283 -18.74 4.67 11.24
C TYR A 283 -18.83 4.27 12.70
N LYS A 284 -19.86 4.75 13.38
CA LYS A 284 -20.12 4.41 14.78
C LYS A 284 -21.13 3.27 14.86
N TYR A 285 -20.71 2.16 15.42
CA TYR A 285 -21.57 1.01 15.61
C TYR A 285 -22.58 1.22 16.75
N THR A 286 -23.84 0.86 16.49
CA THR A 286 -24.85 0.60 17.54
C THR A 286 -24.88 -0.89 17.90
N ASP A 287 -24.66 -1.78 16.93
CA ASP A 287 -24.46 -3.23 17.14
C ASP A 287 -23.36 -3.74 16.21
N LYS A 288 -22.21 -4.08 16.80
CA LYS A 288 -21.05 -4.55 16.04
C LYS A 288 -21.27 -5.88 15.35
N LYS A 289 -22.00 -6.82 15.97
CA LYS A 289 -22.24 -8.14 15.37
C LYS A 289 -23.15 -8.02 14.15
N LYS A 290 -24.20 -7.20 14.24
CA LYS A 290 -25.15 -6.97 13.14
C LYS A 290 -24.64 -5.95 12.11
N ALA A 291 -23.49 -5.33 12.34
CA ALA A 291 -22.94 -4.25 11.53
C ALA A 291 -23.87 -3.01 11.40
N THR A 292 -24.76 -2.80 12.38
CA THR A 292 -25.64 -1.63 12.38
C THR A 292 -24.97 -0.44 13.06
N GLY A 293 -25.22 0.76 12.52
CA GLY A 293 -24.62 2.01 12.97
C GLY A 293 -24.84 3.11 11.93
N ALA A 294 -24.07 4.18 12.01
CA ALA A 294 -24.12 5.28 11.07
C ALA A 294 -22.77 5.95 10.87
N TRP A 295 -22.56 6.48 9.67
CA TRP A 295 -21.46 7.37 9.35
C TRP A 295 -21.69 8.75 9.98
N GLY A 296 -20.60 9.38 10.44
CA GLY A 296 -20.60 10.76 10.89
C GLY A 296 -20.54 11.76 9.73
N THR A 297 -20.27 13.02 10.07
CA THR A 297 -20.03 14.07 9.08
C THR A 297 -18.56 14.05 8.67
N VAL A 298 -18.28 14.12 7.36
CA VAL A 298 -16.91 14.19 6.82
C VAL A 298 -16.16 15.40 7.33
N ALA A 299 -14.94 15.20 7.81
CA ALA A 299 -14.03 16.27 8.20
C ALA A 299 -12.81 16.33 7.28
N PHE A 300 -12.38 17.54 6.95
CA PHE A 300 -11.19 17.77 6.12
C PHE A 300 -9.96 18.02 6.99
N SER A 301 -8.93 17.25 6.74
CA SER A 301 -7.61 17.35 7.36
C SER A 301 -6.64 18.02 6.40
N SER A 302 -5.97 19.07 6.83
CA SER A 302 -5.02 19.82 6.00
C SER A 302 -4.01 20.57 6.86
N ALA A 303 -3.09 21.29 6.25
CA ALA A 303 -2.16 22.17 6.96
C ALA A 303 -2.88 23.26 7.80
N ALA A 304 -4.08 23.68 7.40
CA ALA A 304 -4.81 24.75 8.08
C ALA A 304 -5.30 24.36 9.49
N ASN A 305 -5.51 23.08 9.76
CA ASN A 305 -5.91 22.57 11.08
C ASN A 305 -4.82 21.70 11.73
N ASN A 306 -3.55 21.91 11.35
CA ASN A 306 -2.43 21.07 11.78
C ASN A 306 -2.70 19.59 11.54
N GLY A 307 -3.31 19.29 10.40
CA GLY A 307 -3.69 17.94 9.98
C GLY A 307 -2.70 17.32 9.01
N VAL A 308 -3.16 16.28 8.31
CA VAL A 308 -2.39 15.63 7.26
C VAL A 308 -2.26 16.56 6.06
N LYS A 309 -1.04 16.92 5.72
CA LYS A 309 -0.72 17.72 4.55
C LYS A 309 -0.41 16.77 3.38
N ASN A 310 -1.35 16.63 2.47
CA ASN A 310 -1.11 16.00 1.18
C ASN A 310 -0.66 17.05 0.16
N GLY A 311 0.06 16.62 -0.89
CA GLY A 311 0.45 17.49 -1.99
C GLY A 311 -0.72 17.87 -2.89
N ASP A 312 -0.43 18.70 -3.88
CA ASP A 312 -1.34 19.16 -4.93
C ASP A 312 -1.69 18.08 -5.97
N SER A 313 -0.93 17.00 -6.03
CA SER A 313 -1.20 15.82 -6.85
C SER A 313 -1.39 14.59 -5.95
N ALA A 314 -2.57 14.51 -5.35
CA ALA A 314 -2.90 13.47 -4.38
C ALA A 314 -2.84 12.06 -4.97
N CYS A 315 -2.47 11.09 -4.14
CA CYS A 315 -2.62 9.67 -4.42
C CYS A 315 -3.05 8.89 -3.17
N ASN A 316 -3.30 7.60 -3.36
CA ASN A 316 -3.65 6.72 -2.27
C ASN A 316 -2.47 6.61 -1.30
N GLY A 317 -2.79 6.63 -0.01
CA GLY A 317 -1.85 6.36 1.08
C GLY A 317 -2.48 5.36 2.04
N GLU A 318 -1.82 5.03 3.12
CA GLU A 318 -2.32 4.07 4.09
C GLU A 318 -2.58 4.72 5.43
N ILE A 319 -3.61 4.25 6.14
CA ILE A 319 -3.85 4.59 7.54
C ILE A 319 -3.74 3.33 8.40
N LEU A 320 -3.10 3.43 9.56
CA LEU A 320 -2.85 2.31 10.44
C LEU A 320 -2.85 2.78 11.90
N VAL A 321 -3.52 2.03 12.80
CA VAL A 321 -3.45 2.24 14.24
C VAL A 321 -2.65 1.11 14.87
N VAL A 322 -1.60 1.48 15.61
CA VAL A 322 -0.71 0.53 16.28
C VAL A 322 -0.62 0.81 17.78
N LYS A 323 -0.42 -0.25 18.58
CA LYS A 323 -0.12 -0.09 20.00
C LYS A 323 1.29 0.45 20.17
N ALA A 324 1.48 1.42 21.06
CA ALA A 324 2.77 2.01 21.37
C ALA A 324 2.84 2.43 22.85
N LYS A 325 4.00 2.88 23.28
CA LYS A 325 4.22 3.51 24.58
C LYS A 325 4.89 4.86 24.36
N ASP A 326 4.54 5.83 25.18
CA ASP A 326 5.25 7.12 25.23
C ASP A 326 6.61 7.00 25.95
N THR A 327 7.32 8.10 26.07
CA THR A 327 8.63 8.16 26.74
C THR A 327 8.60 7.82 28.24
N GLN A 328 7.42 7.86 28.85
CA GLN A 328 7.19 7.47 30.25
C GLN A 328 6.75 6.01 30.38
N GLY A 329 6.64 5.28 29.28
CA GLY A 329 6.19 3.88 29.25
C GLY A 329 4.67 3.71 29.30
N LYS A 330 3.88 4.79 29.25
CA LYS A 330 2.42 4.75 29.25
C LYS A 330 1.93 4.27 27.88
N ALA A 331 1.02 3.29 27.89
CA ALA A 331 0.42 2.75 26.67
C ALA A 331 -0.43 3.80 25.95
N VAL A 332 -0.34 3.81 24.63
CA VAL A 332 -1.06 4.69 23.72
C VAL A 332 -1.38 3.95 22.42
N ASP A 333 -2.52 4.27 21.81
CA ASP A 333 -2.78 3.92 20.41
C ASP A 333 -2.21 5.02 19.52
N LEU A 334 -1.39 4.64 18.53
CA LEU A 334 -0.74 5.58 17.64
C LEU A 334 -1.30 5.39 16.22
N MET A 335 -1.91 6.45 15.69
CA MET A 335 -2.38 6.51 14.31
C MET A 335 -1.25 7.00 13.41
N LEU A 336 -1.07 6.30 12.28
CA LEU A 336 -0.10 6.61 11.23
C LEU A 336 -0.85 6.83 9.91
N GLN A 337 -0.50 7.87 9.14
CA GLN A 337 -1.04 8.14 7.81
C GLN A 337 0.08 8.44 6.84
N SER A 338 0.21 7.66 5.76
CA SER A 338 1.17 7.95 4.70
C SER A 338 0.53 8.73 3.55
N VAL A 339 1.24 9.72 3.03
CA VAL A 339 0.85 10.51 1.86
C VAL A 339 2.08 11.14 1.19
N PRO A 340 2.04 11.45 -0.12
CA PRO A 340 3.02 12.37 -0.73
C PRO A 340 2.73 13.79 -0.26
N THR A 341 3.76 14.53 0.12
CA THR A 341 3.61 15.89 0.67
C THR A 341 3.85 17.00 -0.36
N GLY A 342 4.23 16.62 -1.59
CA GLY A 342 4.44 17.54 -2.71
C GLY A 342 5.80 18.24 -2.74
N PRO A 343 6.07 19.09 -3.74
CA PRO A 343 5.13 19.41 -4.82
C PRO A 343 4.91 18.22 -5.76
N GLY A 344 3.73 18.17 -6.39
CA GLY A 344 3.33 17.05 -7.21
C GLY A 344 3.31 15.71 -6.43
N ARG A 345 3.59 14.61 -7.10
CA ARG A 345 3.79 13.29 -6.49
C ARG A 345 5.24 13.13 -6.03
N SER A 346 5.55 13.66 -4.86
CA SER A 346 6.89 13.61 -4.28
C SER A 346 6.83 13.64 -2.76
N ASN A 347 7.97 13.31 -2.15
CA ASN A 347 8.19 13.49 -0.71
C ASN A 347 7.19 12.70 0.15
N VAL A 348 6.97 11.41 -0.13
CA VAL A 348 6.13 10.57 0.72
C VAL A 348 6.59 10.63 2.17
N ALA A 349 5.66 10.91 3.07
CA ALA A 349 5.88 10.98 4.51
C ALA A 349 4.81 10.18 5.27
N ILE A 350 5.12 9.78 6.50
CA ILE A 350 4.21 9.14 7.45
C ILE A 350 3.91 10.13 8.57
N PHE A 351 2.71 10.66 8.59
CA PHE A 351 2.19 11.47 9.69
C PHE A 351 1.81 10.58 10.87
N TYR A 352 1.91 11.11 12.10
CA TYR A 352 1.52 10.37 13.29
C TYR A 352 0.73 11.23 14.29
N LYS A 353 -0.22 10.57 14.96
CA LYS A 353 -1.09 11.16 15.98
C LYS A 353 -1.36 10.14 17.08
N ALA A 354 -1.17 10.51 18.33
CA ALA A 354 -1.50 9.65 19.46
C ALA A 354 -2.98 9.78 19.84
N LEU A 355 -3.60 8.64 20.06
CA LEU A 355 -4.98 8.49 20.54
C LEU A 355 -4.92 8.10 22.02
N ARG A 356 -4.82 9.08 22.91
CA ARG A 356 -4.60 8.88 24.35
C ARG A 356 -5.89 8.61 25.12
N THR A 357 -6.98 9.19 24.61
CA THR A 357 -8.31 9.10 25.22
C THR A 357 -9.38 8.90 24.16
N LYS A 358 -10.59 8.52 24.58
CA LYS A 358 -11.73 8.42 23.66
C LYS A 358 -12.07 9.74 22.97
N ALA A 359 -11.74 10.88 23.57
CA ALA A 359 -11.96 12.19 22.96
C ALA A 359 -11.14 12.41 21.68
N ASP A 360 -9.94 11.80 21.58
CA ASP A 360 -9.04 11.95 20.43
C ASP A 360 -9.57 11.31 19.13
N TYR A 361 -10.55 10.41 19.27
CA TYR A 361 -11.23 9.75 18.14
C TYR A 361 -12.77 9.72 18.30
N ALA A 362 -13.32 10.70 19.03
CA ALA A 362 -14.75 10.79 19.25
C ALA A 362 -15.54 11.25 18.00
N SER A 363 -14.89 11.97 17.09
CA SER A 363 -15.49 12.45 15.86
C SER A 363 -14.47 12.57 14.73
N PRO A 364 -14.94 12.67 13.47
CA PRO A 364 -14.03 12.92 12.33
C PRO A 364 -13.21 14.20 12.48
N GLU A 365 -13.76 15.26 13.08
CA GLU A 365 -13.07 16.54 13.31
C GLU A 365 -11.89 16.37 14.28
N THR A 366 -12.03 15.52 15.30
CA THR A 366 -10.93 15.23 16.22
C THR A 366 -9.81 14.43 15.57
N ILE A 367 -10.15 13.55 14.62
CA ILE A 367 -9.16 12.84 13.79
C ILE A 367 -8.45 13.79 12.84
N ALA A 368 -9.19 14.71 12.20
CA ALA A 368 -8.68 15.53 11.11
C ALA A 368 -7.62 16.56 11.52
N LYS A 369 -7.52 16.90 12.80
CA LYS A 369 -6.66 17.98 13.29
C LYS A 369 -5.58 17.51 14.28
N ASP A 370 -4.64 18.40 14.57
CA ASP A 370 -3.64 18.27 15.64
C ASP A 370 -2.78 17.00 15.53
N TRP A 371 -2.27 16.72 14.32
CA TRP A 371 -1.26 15.68 14.10
C TRP A 371 0.08 16.11 14.66
N GLU A 372 0.78 15.19 15.32
CA GLU A 372 1.95 15.53 16.17
C GLU A 372 3.26 15.66 15.40
N GLY A 373 3.30 15.24 14.15
CA GLY A 373 4.46 15.33 13.28
C GLY A 373 4.38 14.38 12.12
N ALA A 374 5.46 14.37 11.34
CA ALA A 374 5.62 13.49 10.19
C ALA A 374 7.07 12.99 10.09
N TYR A 375 7.23 11.76 9.62
CA TYR A 375 8.51 11.18 9.23
C TYR A 375 8.62 11.19 7.71
N GLN A 376 9.63 11.90 7.19
CA GLN A 376 9.94 11.91 5.77
C GLN A 376 10.54 10.58 5.35
N VAL A 377 9.83 9.84 4.49
CA VAL A 377 10.28 8.53 3.98
C VAL A 377 11.10 8.68 2.72
N SER A 378 10.65 9.53 1.80
CA SER A 378 11.28 9.83 0.52
C SER A 378 11.56 11.33 0.41
N THR A 379 12.62 11.69 -0.30
CA THR A 379 13.01 13.08 -0.62
C THR A 379 13.03 13.35 -2.11
N THR A 380 12.44 12.45 -2.90
CA THR A 380 12.36 12.50 -4.36
C THR A 380 10.91 12.28 -4.82
N THR A 381 10.71 12.13 -6.13
CA THR A 381 9.42 11.74 -6.69
C THR A 381 8.95 10.44 -6.06
N SER A 382 7.73 10.43 -5.54
CA SER A 382 7.16 9.30 -4.82
C SER A 382 5.64 9.48 -4.72
N ALA A 383 4.89 8.36 -4.77
CA ALA A 383 3.45 8.43 -4.96
C ALA A 383 2.70 7.48 -4.02
N TYR A 384 2.11 6.41 -4.56
CA TYR A 384 1.30 5.47 -3.80
C TYR A 384 2.10 4.78 -2.69
N SER A 385 1.45 4.52 -1.56
CA SER A 385 2.08 3.86 -0.43
C SER A 385 1.07 3.04 0.38
N THR A 386 1.56 1.94 0.95
CA THR A 386 0.80 1.06 1.82
C THR A 386 1.66 0.61 3.00
N MET A 387 1.04 0.22 4.11
CA MET A 387 1.75 -0.28 5.28
C MET A 387 0.92 -1.28 6.10
N VAL A 388 1.62 -2.21 6.73
CA VAL A 388 1.05 -3.15 7.71
C VAL A 388 1.98 -3.24 8.91
N GLN A 389 1.42 -3.54 10.09
CA GLN A 389 2.24 -3.86 11.24
C GLN A 389 2.67 -5.33 11.19
N ALA A 390 3.97 -5.58 11.23
CA ALA A 390 4.53 -6.91 11.31
C ALA A 390 4.35 -7.55 12.70
N GLN A 391 4.47 -8.87 12.78
CA GLN A 391 4.40 -9.62 14.05
C GLN A 391 5.47 -9.20 15.07
N ASP A 392 6.61 -8.66 14.60
CA ASP A 392 7.67 -8.08 15.46
C ASP A 392 7.38 -6.62 15.83
N GLY A 393 6.18 -6.11 15.53
CA GLY A 393 5.70 -4.79 15.81
C GLY A 393 6.20 -3.69 14.86
N LYS A 394 7.18 -3.96 14.00
CA LYS A 394 7.66 -2.98 13.03
C LYS A 394 6.63 -2.73 11.93
N ILE A 395 6.78 -1.61 11.25
CA ILE A 395 5.95 -1.22 10.12
C ILE A 395 6.64 -1.69 8.85
N LEU A 396 5.99 -2.58 8.10
CA LEU A 396 6.36 -2.91 6.73
C LEU A 396 5.72 -1.86 5.84
N PHE A 397 6.54 -1.12 5.14
CA PHE A 397 6.15 0.00 4.31
C PHE A 397 6.58 -0.25 2.86
N LEU A 398 5.63 -0.23 1.94
CA LEU A 398 5.87 -0.40 0.51
C LEU A 398 5.34 0.83 -0.22
N TYR A 399 6.14 1.41 -1.14
CA TYR A 399 5.77 2.66 -1.78
C TYR A 399 6.47 2.84 -3.14
N GLU A 400 5.91 3.72 -3.95
CA GLU A 400 6.45 4.17 -5.22
C GLU A 400 7.51 5.25 -5.01
N GLU A 401 8.70 5.10 -5.62
CA GLU A 401 9.80 6.07 -5.54
C GLU A 401 10.56 6.15 -6.86
N ASP A 402 11.22 7.27 -7.11
CA ASP A 402 12.02 7.55 -8.31
C ASP A 402 11.17 7.40 -9.58
N ALA A 403 10.28 8.34 -9.82
CA ALA A 403 9.47 8.37 -11.02
C ALA A 403 10.34 8.41 -12.29
N PHE A 404 9.97 7.61 -13.25
CA PHE A 404 10.51 7.65 -14.58
C PHE A 404 9.40 7.96 -15.58
N ARG A 405 9.64 8.89 -16.48
CA ARG A 405 8.75 9.20 -17.61
C ARG A 405 9.55 9.09 -18.88
N HIS A 406 9.07 8.28 -19.82
CA HIS A 406 9.71 8.24 -21.14
C HIS A 406 9.42 9.55 -21.89
N PRO A 407 10.45 10.30 -22.33
CA PRO A 407 10.25 11.67 -22.80
C PRO A 407 9.42 11.79 -24.09
N GLU A 408 9.30 10.74 -24.88
CA GLU A 408 8.71 10.81 -26.21
C GLU A 408 7.37 10.07 -26.34
N THR A 409 7.08 9.11 -25.48
CA THR A 409 5.96 8.17 -25.70
C THR A 409 5.00 8.00 -24.55
N GLU A 410 5.40 8.35 -23.31
CA GLU A 410 4.65 7.98 -22.13
C GLU A 410 4.06 9.21 -21.40
N PRO A 411 2.72 9.30 -21.28
CA PRO A 411 2.09 10.42 -20.59
C PRO A 411 2.20 10.33 -19.06
N ASP A 412 2.35 9.13 -18.52
CA ASP A 412 2.30 8.87 -17.09
C ASP A 412 3.64 8.39 -16.53
N ASP A 413 3.88 8.65 -15.25
CA ASP A 413 5.07 8.18 -14.56
C ASP A 413 4.90 6.72 -14.12
N TYR A 414 5.97 5.93 -14.18
CA TYR A 414 6.10 4.66 -13.49
C TYR A 414 7.28 4.71 -12.53
N TYR A 415 7.32 3.79 -11.57
CA TYR A 415 8.16 3.94 -10.39
C TYR A 415 8.93 2.67 -10.06
N ASN A 416 9.98 2.81 -9.27
CA ASN A 416 10.47 1.70 -8.47
C ASN A 416 9.48 1.45 -7.33
N ILE A 417 9.21 0.17 -7.02
CA ILE A 417 8.49 -0.22 -5.82
C ILE A 417 9.51 -0.54 -4.73
N VAL A 418 9.49 0.26 -3.66
CA VAL A 418 10.52 0.26 -2.62
C VAL A 418 9.94 -0.22 -1.30
N PHE A 419 10.63 -1.15 -0.66
CA PHE A 419 10.31 -1.69 0.65
C PHE A 419 11.18 -1.05 1.74
N LYS A 420 10.55 -0.64 2.85
CA LYS A 420 11.23 -0.24 4.09
C LYS A 420 10.61 -0.96 5.28
N LYS A 421 11.43 -1.37 6.24
CA LYS A 421 10.98 -1.88 7.53
C LYS A 421 11.32 -0.86 8.60
N LEU A 422 10.30 -0.19 9.15
CA LEU A 422 10.46 0.96 10.03
C LEU A 422 10.04 0.61 11.47
N CYS A 423 10.65 1.26 12.45
CA CYS A 423 10.17 1.18 13.83
C CYS A 423 9.44 2.47 14.22
N VAL A 424 8.45 2.34 15.09
CA VAL A 424 7.66 3.46 15.63
C VAL A 424 8.55 4.54 16.20
N LYS A 425 9.61 4.17 16.92
CA LYS A 425 10.59 5.11 17.50
C LYS A 425 11.23 6.00 16.43
N LYS A 426 11.55 5.45 15.24
CA LYS A 426 12.12 6.24 14.13
C LYS A 426 11.07 7.16 13.53
N ILE A 427 9.85 6.64 13.26
CA ILE A 427 8.74 7.42 12.68
C ILE A 427 8.38 8.62 13.55
N THR A 428 8.51 8.50 14.87
CA THR A 428 8.07 9.52 15.82
C THR A 428 9.20 10.31 16.43
N ALA A 429 10.42 10.23 15.88
CA ALA A 429 11.62 10.88 16.40
C ALA A 429 11.85 10.60 17.91
N GLY A 430 11.54 9.38 18.34
CA GLY A 430 11.72 8.92 19.72
C GLY A 430 10.57 9.21 20.67
N LYS A 431 9.51 9.90 20.25
CA LYS A 431 8.36 10.21 21.13
C LYS A 431 7.58 8.96 21.55
N TYR A 432 7.52 7.95 20.69
CA TYR A 432 6.81 6.69 20.93
C TYR A 432 7.67 5.50 20.55
N GLN A 433 7.43 4.39 21.23
CA GLN A 433 8.06 3.09 20.95
C GLN A 433 7.05 1.95 21.18
N LEU A 434 7.36 0.74 20.67
CA LEU A 434 6.55 -0.46 20.93
C LEU A 434 6.81 -1.05 22.32
#